data_04064eae3ba14c3377f46454988e059b
#
_entry.id   04064eae3ba14c3377f46454988e059b
#
_cell.length_a   1.000
_cell.length_b   1.000
_cell.length_c   1.000
_cell.angle_alpha   90.00
_cell.angle_beta   90.00
_cell.angle_gamma   90.00
#
_symmetry.space_group_name_H-M   'P 1'
#
loop_
_entity.id
_entity.type
_entity.pdbx_description
1 polymer ?
#
loop_
_entity_poly.entity_id
_entity_poly.type
_entity_poly.pdbx_seq_one_letter_code
_entity_poly.pdbx_strand_id
1 'polypeptide(L)'
;LYAEGLFDAVISIGGGQNARMAAAAMKSLPFGVPKIVASSLACGRRTMEQYVGDKDIMVVHTVADISGLNYTTKTVIHNVCHAALGMLQYQRQVTPDSRKKIAATMLGITSKGVEGALRLLPDGTYEKTCFHANGVGGRCMEKLIEEGAFDLIADMTLHELTCEVLGGYCTGANNRLEAAVRHHVPMVVVPGALDMLDFFIDEDGRGLPDDIDRRKKVYHNSSIAHTKIYREEAVKLARVLAGRLNKSTAPVTLILPDEGFCEAAAKGGPMYDPEVDKAFISTIKPLLEQHINIIEVKGNINSDSCQKAVAAAIMNLV
;
A
#
# COMPACT_ATOMS: atom_id res chain seq x y z
N LEU A 1 -7.25 5.46 28.25
CA LEU A 1 -7.13 6.93 28.44
C LEU A 1 -7.70 7.71 27.25
N TYR A 2 -7.28 7.40 25.99
CA TYR A 2 -7.86 8.08 24.82
C TYR A 2 -9.36 7.78 24.68
N ALA A 3 -9.75 6.50 24.75
CA ALA A 3 -11.16 6.08 24.70
C ALA A 3 -12.03 6.66 25.85
N GLU A 4 -11.40 7.10 26.92
CA GLU A 4 -12.04 7.77 28.07
C GLU A 4 -12.07 9.30 27.90
N GLY A 5 -11.55 9.84 26.78
CA GLY A 5 -11.53 11.28 26.50
C GLY A 5 -10.60 12.09 27.38
N LEU A 6 -9.53 11.47 27.93
CA LEU A 6 -8.61 12.15 28.86
C LEU A 6 -7.53 12.97 28.14
N PHE A 7 -7.37 12.79 26.83
CA PHE A 7 -6.49 13.61 25.98
C PHE A 7 -6.95 13.55 24.51
N ASP A 8 -6.62 14.57 23.74
CA ASP A 8 -6.99 14.71 22.32
C ASP A 8 -5.76 14.65 21.38
N ALA A 9 -4.55 14.78 21.91
CA ALA A 9 -3.30 14.73 21.14
C ALA A 9 -2.15 14.17 21.98
N VAL A 10 -1.13 13.63 21.31
CA VAL A 10 0.09 13.17 21.98
C VAL A 10 1.32 13.79 21.31
N ILE A 11 2.16 14.41 22.12
CA ILE A 11 3.48 14.91 21.71
C ILE A 11 4.57 14.26 22.56
N SER A 12 5.71 14.01 21.94
CA SER A 12 6.92 13.53 22.63
C SER A 12 8.12 14.33 22.16
N ILE A 13 8.95 14.77 23.09
CA ILE A 13 10.18 15.53 22.77
C ILE A 13 11.34 14.91 23.54
N GLY A 14 12.39 14.47 22.84
CA GLY A 14 13.56 13.87 23.50
C GLY A 14 14.50 13.12 22.56
N GLY A 15 15.41 12.34 23.15
CA GLY A 15 16.35 11.49 22.42
C GLY A 15 15.69 10.23 21.86
N GLY A 16 16.49 9.38 21.20
CA GLY A 16 16.02 8.22 20.45
C GLY A 16 15.23 7.19 21.25
N GLN A 17 15.62 6.91 22.49
CA GLN A 17 14.90 5.95 23.33
C GLN A 17 13.52 6.47 23.74
N ASN A 18 13.42 7.73 24.12
CA ASN A 18 12.15 8.37 24.40
C ASN A 18 11.24 8.38 23.17
N ALA A 19 11.79 8.71 21.99
CA ALA A 19 11.05 8.72 20.75
C ALA A 19 10.49 7.33 20.37
N ARG A 20 11.26 6.25 20.60
CA ARG A 20 10.80 4.87 20.38
C ARG A 20 9.65 4.48 21.31
N MET A 21 9.75 4.80 22.59
CA MET A 21 8.69 4.51 23.58
C MET A 21 7.41 5.27 23.23
N ALA A 22 7.53 6.56 22.92
CA ALA A 22 6.41 7.39 22.53
C ALA A 22 5.75 6.91 21.23
N ALA A 23 6.55 6.60 20.21
CA ALA A 23 6.05 6.07 18.94
C ALA A 23 5.29 4.74 19.12
N ALA A 24 5.77 3.85 19.99
CA ALA A 24 5.06 2.61 20.31
C ALA A 24 3.67 2.87 20.90
N ALA A 25 3.56 3.82 21.83
CA ALA A 25 2.28 4.22 22.38
C ALA A 25 1.38 4.91 21.33
N MET A 26 1.95 5.82 20.52
CA MET A 26 1.22 6.55 19.48
C MET A 26 0.66 5.60 18.38
N LYS A 27 1.35 4.50 18.08
CA LYS A 27 0.89 3.50 17.12
C LYS A 27 -0.39 2.77 17.54
N SER A 28 -0.72 2.74 18.83
CA SER A 28 -1.97 2.18 19.32
C SER A 28 -3.17 3.10 19.17
N LEU A 29 -2.95 4.37 18.84
CA LEU A 29 -4.02 5.36 18.68
C LEU A 29 -4.64 5.27 17.27
N PRO A 30 -5.94 5.61 17.12
CA PRO A 30 -6.62 5.67 15.85
C PRO A 30 -5.96 6.63 14.85
N PHE A 31 -6.23 6.42 13.56
CA PHE A 31 -5.92 7.39 12.51
C PHE A 31 -6.58 8.74 12.80
N GLY A 32 -5.88 9.84 12.47
CA GLY A 32 -6.38 11.20 12.64
C GLY A 32 -6.11 11.82 14.03
N VAL A 33 -5.87 11.04 15.08
CA VAL A 33 -5.45 11.61 16.37
C VAL A 33 -4.09 12.29 16.21
N PRO A 34 -3.91 13.57 16.59
CA PRO A 34 -2.63 14.25 16.47
C PRO A 34 -1.51 13.56 17.25
N LYS A 35 -0.45 13.16 16.54
CA LYS A 35 0.70 12.42 17.07
C LYS A 35 2.00 13.06 16.58
N ILE A 36 2.81 13.61 17.48
CA ILE A 36 4.06 14.29 17.11
C ILE A 36 5.23 13.74 17.94
N VAL A 37 6.27 13.26 17.26
CA VAL A 37 7.54 12.84 17.85
C VAL A 37 8.63 13.81 17.44
N ALA A 38 9.18 14.57 18.39
CA ALA A 38 10.34 15.42 18.16
C ALA A 38 11.60 14.76 18.77
N SER A 39 12.62 14.52 17.94
CA SER A 39 13.83 13.81 18.35
C SER A 39 15.08 14.32 17.65
N SER A 40 16.22 14.34 18.37
CA SER A 40 17.53 14.64 17.81
C SER A 40 18.01 13.54 16.83
N LEU A 41 17.41 12.37 16.86
CA LEU A 41 17.70 11.26 15.94
C LEU A 41 16.73 11.18 14.74
N ALA A 42 15.87 12.16 14.54
CA ALA A 42 14.89 12.17 13.45
C ALA A 42 15.50 12.40 12.05
N CYS A 43 16.82 12.46 11.90
CA CYS A 43 17.54 12.71 10.66
C CYS A 43 18.40 11.55 10.18
N GLY A 44 18.46 10.43 10.87
CA GLY A 44 19.33 9.32 10.52
C GLY A 44 18.75 8.33 9.50
N ARG A 45 19.60 7.54 8.87
CA ARG A 45 19.29 6.61 7.75
C ARG A 45 18.21 5.55 8.02
N ARG A 46 17.73 5.31 9.24
CA ARG A 46 16.78 4.22 9.57
C ARG A 46 15.73 4.61 10.59
N THR A 47 15.55 5.89 10.85
CA THR A 47 14.77 6.35 11.99
C THR A 47 13.28 6.51 11.68
N MET A 48 12.93 6.85 10.44
CA MET A 48 11.53 7.16 10.10
C MET A 48 10.62 5.96 10.23
N GLU A 49 11.00 4.80 9.70
CA GLU A 49 10.19 3.59 9.77
C GLU A 49 9.93 3.12 11.21
N GLN A 50 10.92 3.25 12.08
CA GLN A 50 10.79 2.89 13.49
C GLN A 50 9.75 3.74 14.22
N TYR A 51 9.66 5.03 13.86
CA TYR A 51 8.74 5.96 14.49
C TYR A 51 7.37 5.95 13.83
N VAL A 52 7.30 6.06 12.53
CA VAL A 52 6.06 6.21 11.78
C VAL A 52 5.37 4.87 11.56
N GLY A 53 6.08 3.89 11.00
CA GLY A 53 5.48 2.59 10.63
C GLY A 53 4.32 2.76 9.65
N ASP A 54 3.15 2.32 10.07
CA ASP A 54 1.88 2.40 9.34
C ASP A 54 0.93 3.49 9.86
N LYS A 55 1.42 4.41 10.70
CA LYS A 55 0.61 5.46 11.35
C LYS A 55 0.97 6.86 10.88
N ASP A 56 0.01 7.75 10.98
CA ASP A 56 0.07 9.18 10.68
C ASP A 56 0.83 9.98 11.76
N ILE A 57 2.07 9.58 12.08
CA ILE A 57 2.92 10.23 13.08
C ILE A 57 3.77 11.32 12.42
N MET A 58 3.64 12.55 12.87
CA MET A 58 4.52 13.66 12.48
C MET A 58 5.86 13.54 13.21
N VAL A 59 6.96 13.56 12.46
CA VAL A 59 8.31 13.50 13.04
C VAL A 59 9.02 14.84 12.82
N VAL A 60 9.57 15.37 13.90
CA VAL A 60 10.27 16.66 13.92
C VAL A 60 11.72 16.46 14.39
N HIS A 61 12.69 16.92 13.60
CA HIS A 61 14.08 16.97 14.01
C HIS A 61 14.32 18.13 14.98
N THR A 62 14.86 17.85 16.17
CA THR A 62 15.09 18.87 17.18
C THR A 62 16.34 19.72 16.94
N VAL A 63 17.13 19.37 15.90
CA VAL A 63 18.40 20.02 15.52
C VAL A 63 19.49 19.88 16.58
N ALA A 64 19.15 19.99 17.85
CA ALA A 64 20.04 19.84 19.00
C ALA A 64 19.44 18.86 20.01
N ASP A 65 20.28 18.33 20.88
CA ASP A 65 19.82 17.55 22.03
C ASP A 65 19.01 18.42 23.00
N ILE A 66 18.02 17.80 23.61
CA ILE A 66 17.15 18.47 24.59
C ILE A 66 17.89 18.53 25.95
N SER A 67 18.91 19.36 25.99
CA SER A 67 19.73 19.63 27.19
C SER A 67 19.49 21.08 27.64
N GLY A 68 18.47 21.25 28.47
CA GLY A 68 18.04 22.56 28.97
C GLY A 68 17.26 23.41 27.97
N LEU A 69 16.78 24.57 28.43
CA LEU A 69 16.01 25.52 27.62
C LEU A 69 16.91 26.63 27.09
N ASN A 70 17.22 26.57 25.80
CA ASN A 70 17.95 27.61 25.08
C ASN A 70 17.14 28.08 23.84
N TYR A 71 17.67 28.97 23.03
CA TYR A 71 16.96 29.50 21.86
C TYR A 71 16.51 28.37 20.91
N THR A 72 17.39 27.42 20.56
CA THR A 72 17.08 26.34 19.63
C THR A 72 16.00 25.42 20.18
N THR A 73 16.18 24.91 21.41
CA THR A 73 15.22 23.98 22.01
C THR A 73 13.87 24.62 22.28
N LYS A 74 13.82 25.88 22.72
CA LYS A 74 12.58 26.66 22.88
C LYS A 74 11.86 26.80 21.56
N THR A 75 12.55 27.16 20.48
CA THR A 75 11.94 27.32 19.15
C THR A 75 11.29 26.01 18.66
N VAL A 76 11.99 24.89 18.78
CA VAL A 76 11.44 23.60 18.36
C VAL A 76 10.24 23.19 19.23
N ILE A 77 10.33 23.36 20.56
CA ILE A 77 9.22 23.04 21.47
C ILE A 77 7.97 23.86 21.11
N HIS A 78 8.13 25.18 20.90
CA HIS A 78 7.02 26.04 20.47
C HIS A 78 6.41 25.57 19.15
N ASN A 79 7.23 25.23 18.13
CA ASN A 79 6.76 24.75 16.85
C ASN A 79 5.96 23.46 16.98
N VAL A 80 6.42 22.50 17.79
CA VAL A 80 5.72 21.23 18.05
C VAL A 80 4.37 21.46 18.73
N CYS A 81 4.35 22.32 19.75
CA CYS A 81 3.11 22.66 20.47
C CYS A 81 2.09 23.34 19.54
N HIS A 82 2.52 24.31 18.75
CA HIS A 82 1.61 25.01 17.81
C HIS A 82 1.12 24.09 16.69
N ALA A 83 1.98 23.16 16.21
CA ALA A 83 1.55 22.14 15.25
C ALA A 83 0.43 21.26 15.84
N ALA A 84 0.60 20.77 17.08
CA ALA A 84 -0.42 19.97 17.75
C ALA A 84 -1.74 20.75 17.94
N LEU A 85 -1.66 22.00 18.35
CA LEU A 85 -2.85 22.85 18.52
C LEU A 85 -3.57 23.10 17.18
N GLY A 86 -2.81 23.34 16.10
CA GLY A 86 -3.38 23.50 14.75
C GLY A 86 -4.08 22.23 14.26
N MET A 87 -3.48 21.06 14.49
CA MET A 87 -4.08 19.76 14.15
C MET A 87 -5.40 19.54 14.92
N LEU A 88 -5.45 19.86 16.22
CA LEU A 88 -6.65 19.75 17.03
C LEU A 88 -7.78 20.68 16.56
N GLN A 89 -7.45 21.90 16.16
CA GLN A 89 -8.43 22.83 15.60
C GLN A 89 -9.07 22.32 14.32
N TYR A 90 -8.27 21.69 13.44
CA TYR A 90 -8.77 21.10 12.20
C TYR A 90 -9.69 19.90 12.49
N GLN A 91 -9.32 18.98 13.36
CA GLN A 91 -10.14 17.82 13.69
C GLN A 91 -11.57 18.16 14.14
N ARG A 92 -11.74 19.24 14.87
CA ARG A 92 -13.05 19.71 15.32
C ARG A 92 -13.94 20.25 14.20
N GLN A 93 -13.39 20.45 13.00
CA GLN A 93 -14.09 21.00 11.83
C GLN A 93 -14.41 19.92 10.77
N VAL A 94 -13.88 18.70 10.92
CA VAL A 94 -14.12 17.63 9.94
C VAL A 94 -15.56 17.14 10.05
N THR A 95 -16.32 17.30 8.99
CA THR A 95 -17.65 16.71 8.87
C THR A 95 -17.52 15.28 8.36
N PRO A 96 -18.21 14.29 8.97
CA PRO A 96 -18.22 12.93 8.45
C PRO A 96 -18.70 12.89 7.00
N ASP A 97 -17.96 12.21 6.14
CA ASP A 97 -18.36 12.00 4.74
C ASP A 97 -19.31 10.78 4.68
N SER A 98 -20.47 10.96 4.08
CA SER A 98 -21.48 9.91 3.95
C SER A 98 -21.33 9.07 2.67
N ARG A 99 -20.35 9.42 1.79
CA ARG A 99 -20.07 8.67 0.57
C ARG A 99 -19.52 7.29 0.90
N LYS A 100 -19.75 6.35 0.00
CA LYS A 100 -19.10 5.03 0.07
C LYS A 100 -17.57 5.15 -0.08
N LYS A 101 -16.82 4.55 0.82
CA LYS A 101 -15.37 4.67 0.90
C LYS A 101 -14.68 3.50 0.23
N ILE A 102 -13.86 3.81 -0.77
CA ILE A 102 -13.08 2.82 -1.54
C ILE A 102 -11.60 3.00 -1.25
N ALA A 103 -10.93 1.93 -0.84
CA ALA A 103 -9.47 1.86 -0.89
C ALA A 103 -9.01 1.25 -2.22
N ALA A 104 -8.04 1.87 -2.88
CA ALA A 104 -7.41 1.32 -4.08
C ALA A 104 -5.88 1.27 -3.91
N THR A 105 -5.22 0.30 -4.55
CA THR A 105 -3.76 0.23 -4.57
C THR A 105 -3.21 0.58 -5.94
N MET A 106 -2.07 1.26 -5.98
CA MET A 106 -1.43 1.70 -7.22
C MET A 106 0.10 1.75 -7.11
N LEU A 107 0.76 1.63 -8.25
CA LEU A 107 2.16 1.99 -8.49
C LEU A 107 2.24 2.83 -9.77
N GLY A 108 3.34 3.52 -10.02
CA GLY A 108 3.51 4.30 -11.24
C GLY A 108 3.13 3.55 -12.52
N ILE A 109 3.56 2.28 -12.62
CA ILE A 109 3.33 1.38 -13.77
C ILE A 109 1.90 0.83 -13.90
N THR A 110 1.04 1.03 -12.91
CA THR A 110 -0.39 0.65 -12.91
C THR A 110 -1.32 1.86 -12.76
N SER A 111 -0.76 3.05 -12.47
CA SER A 111 -1.52 4.26 -12.14
C SER A 111 -2.55 4.62 -13.21
N LYS A 112 -2.21 4.52 -14.50
CA LYS A 112 -3.13 4.82 -15.59
C LYS A 112 -4.40 3.96 -15.53
N GLY A 113 -4.25 2.67 -15.25
CA GLY A 113 -5.38 1.74 -15.10
C GLY A 113 -6.23 2.06 -13.87
N VAL A 114 -5.58 2.29 -12.73
CA VAL A 114 -6.25 2.58 -11.46
C VAL A 114 -7.02 3.90 -11.54
N GLU A 115 -6.34 4.99 -11.90
CA GLU A 115 -6.97 6.31 -12.04
C GLU A 115 -8.09 6.32 -13.08
N GLY A 116 -7.87 5.62 -14.22
CA GLY A 116 -8.87 5.48 -15.26
C GLY A 116 -10.14 4.77 -14.76
N ALA A 117 -9.99 3.66 -14.05
CA ALA A 117 -11.11 2.93 -13.47
C ALA A 117 -11.87 3.78 -12.43
N LEU A 118 -11.14 4.41 -11.51
CA LEU A 118 -11.75 5.26 -10.48
C LEU A 118 -12.42 6.51 -11.04
N ARG A 119 -11.96 7.02 -12.17
CA ARG A 119 -12.58 8.18 -12.87
C ARG A 119 -13.91 7.82 -13.53
N LEU A 120 -14.12 6.55 -13.90
CA LEU A 120 -15.38 6.07 -14.49
C LEU A 120 -16.49 5.88 -13.44
N LEU A 121 -16.18 5.94 -12.16
CA LEU A 121 -17.20 5.86 -11.10
C LEU A 121 -17.99 7.18 -11.02
N PRO A 122 -19.30 7.11 -10.73
CA PRO A 122 -20.15 8.29 -10.63
C PRO A 122 -19.62 9.34 -9.65
N ASP A 123 -19.64 10.60 -10.08
CA ASP A 123 -19.20 11.71 -9.25
C ASP A 123 -20.06 11.84 -7.97
N GLY A 124 -19.43 12.22 -6.88
CA GLY A 124 -20.10 12.45 -5.60
C GLY A 124 -20.60 11.18 -4.87
N THR A 125 -20.50 10.00 -5.48
CA THR A 125 -20.96 8.74 -4.85
C THR A 125 -19.92 8.09 -3.97
N TYR A 126 -18.64 8.21 -4.35
CA TYR A 126 -17.54 7.51 -3.71
C TYR A 126 -16.47 8.46 -3.21
N GLU A 127 -15.98 8.21 -2.00
CA GLU A 127 -14.71 8.70 -1.50
C GLU A 127 -13.63 7.67 -1.85
N LYS A 128 -12.57 8.10 -2.54
CA LYS A 128 -11.57 7.21 -3.13
C LYS A 128 -10.21 7.50 -2.51
N THR A 129 -9.62 6.54 -1.80
CA THR A 129 -8.29 6.62 -1.22
C THR A 129 -7.33 5.68 -1.93
N CYS A 130 -6.23 6.20 -2.47
CA CYS A 130 -5.21 5.40 -3.14
C CYS A 130 -4.00 5.19 -2.23
N PHE A 131 -3.54 3.93 -2.15
CA PHE A 131 -2.36 3.52 -1.41
C PHE A 131 -1.25 3.11 -2.36
N HIS A 132 -0.04 3.57 -2.11
CA HIS A 132 1.11 3.23 -2.91
C HIS A 132 1.65 1.84 -2.53
N ALA A 133 1.56 0.87 -3.45
CA ALA A 133 1.87 -0.54 -3.19
C ALA A 133 3.40 -0.81 -3.18
N ASN A 134 4.13 -0.16 -2.26
CA ASN A 134 5.59 -0.20 -2.13
C ASN A 134 6.10 -0.84 -0.83
N GLY A 135 5.28 -1.67 -0.16
CA GLY A 135 5.60 -2.30 1.13
C GLY A 135 5.02 -1.55 2.33
N VAL A 136 4.82 -0.24 2.22
CA VAL A 136 4.26 0.61 3.29
C VAL A 136 2.78 0.88 3.06
N GLY A 137 2.40 1.27 1.84
CA GLY A 137 1.02 1.68 1.54
C GLY A 137 0.02 0.55 1.69
N GLY A 138 0.35 -0.66 1.23
CA GLY A 138 -0.51 -1.83 1.43
C GLY A 138 -0.69 -2.16 2.91
N ARG A 139 0.36 -2.08 3.72
CA ARG A 139 0.27 -2.26 5.17
C ARG A 139 -0.63 -1.21 5.83
N CYS A 140 -0.52 0.06 5.42
CA CYS A 140 -1.40 1.12 5.89
C CYS A 140 -2.86 0.86 5.50
N MET A 141 -3.10 0.41 4.27
CA MET A 141 -4.44 0.03 3.81
C MET A 141 -5.03 -1.11 4.65
N GLU A 142 -4.29 -2.21 4.83
CA GLU A 142 -4.74 -3.35 5.66
C GLU A 142 -5.11 -2.88 7.08
N LYS A 143 -4.29 -1.98 7.67
CA LYS A 143 -4.58 -1.45 9.00
C LYS A 143 -5.85 -0.61 9.07
N LEU A 144 -6.07 0.25 8.08
CA LEU A 144 -7.29 1.05 8.01
C LEU A 144 -8.54 0.20 7.72
N ILE A 145 -8.40 -0.92 6.97
CA ILE A 145 -9.47 -1.91 6.82
C ILE A 145 -9.83 -2.52 8.17
N GLU A 146 -8.84 -2.91 8.99
CA GLU A 146 -9.07 -3.40 10.36
C GLU A 146 -9.80 -2.37 11.25
N GLU A 147 -9.59 -1.10 11.02
CA GLU A 147 -10.24 0.01 11.72
C GLU A 147 -11.64 0.34 11.14
N GLY A 148 -12.10 -0.37 10.09
CA GLY A 148 -13.42 -0.18 9.46
C GLY A 148 -13.53 1.06 8.60
N ALA A 149 -12.40 1.52 8.03
CA ALA A 149 -12.36 2.79 7.27
C ALA A 149 -12.95 2.70 5.85
N PHE A 150 -13.18 1.49 5.30
CA PHE A 150 -13.58 1.29 3.92
C PHE A 150 -14.76 0.34 3.75
N ASP A 151 -15.63 0.65 2.80
CA ASP A 151 -16.79 -0.17 2.42
C ASP A 151 -16.45 -1.18 1.31
N LEU A 152 -15.40 -0.92 0.51
CA LEU A 152 -14.94 -1.76 -0.60
C LEU A 152 -13.44 -1.58 -0.85
N ILE A 153 -12.77 -2.66 -1.24
CA ILE A 153 -11.37 -2.64 -1.63
C ILE A 153 -11.23 -2.92 -3.13
N ALA A 154 -10.62 -1.99 -3.85
CA ALA A 154 -10.16 -2.16 -5.23
C ALA A 154 -8.65 -2.43 -5.23
N ASP A 155 -8.26 -3.67 -4.89
CA ASP A 155 -6.86 -4.05 -4.83
C ASP A 155 -6.31 -4.35 -6.23
N MET A 156 -5.93 -3.27 -6.91
CA MET A 156 -5.53 -3.32 -8.32
C MET A 156 -4.01 -3.52 -8.51
N THR A 157 -3.21 -3.49 -7.43
CA THR A 157 -1.76 -3.60 -7.52
C THR A 157 -1.23 -4.49 -6.41
N LEU A 158 -0.93 -5.74 -6.78
CA LEU A 158 -0.52 -6.80 -5.86
C LEU A 158 1.01 -7.00 -5.77
N HIS A 159 1.79 -5.98 -6.17
CA HIS A 159 3.26 -6.05 -6.17
C HIS A 159 3.86 -6.44 -4.80
N GLU A 160 3.27 -5.93 -3.71
CA GLU A 160 3.72 -6.26 -2.36
C GLU A 160 3.54 -7.75 -2.03
N LEU A 161 2.52 -8.42 -2.60
CA LEU A 161 2.35 -9.87 -2.48
C LEU A 161 3.49 -10.62 -3.18
N THR A 162 3.93 -10.13 -4.34
CA THR A 162 5.07 -10.70 -5.04
C THR A 162 6.34 -10.58 -4.21
N CYS A 163 6.61 -9.39 -3.66
CA CYS A 163 7.77 -9.16 -2.81
C CYS A 163 7.74 -9.97 -1.52
N GLU A 164 6.59 -10.14 -0.90
CA GLU A 164 6.39 -11.01 0.27
C GLU A 164 6.77 -12.46 -0.04
N VAL A 165 6.29 -13.00 -1.16
CA VAL A 165 6.42 -14.42 -1.50
C VAL A 165 7.77 -14.77 -2.10
N LEU A 166 8.39 -13.84 -2.81
CA LEU A 166 9.64 -14.07 -3.57
C LEU A 166 10.85 -13.31 -3.01
N GLY A 167 10.67 -12.42 -2.05
CA GLY A 167 11.77 -11.73 -1.38
C GLY A 167 12.25 -10.45 -2.07
N GLY A 168 11.35 -9.65 -2.64
CA GLY A 168 11.67 -8.36 -3.26
C GLY A 168 11.83 -7.20 -2.26
N TYR A 169 12.17 -6.03 -2.79
CA TYR A 169 12.42 -4.82 -2.00
C TYR A 169 11.15 -4.27 -1.32
N CYS A 170 10.01 -4.32 -1.99
CA CYS A 170 8.73 -3.79 -1.48
C CYS A 170 8.03 -4.75 -0.52
N THR A 171 8.77 -5.34 0.42
CA THR A 171 8.24 -6.18 1.51
C THR A 171 7.64 -5.32 2.62
N GLY A 172 6.89 -5.95 3.53
CA GLY A 172 6.35 -5.28 4.73
C GLY A 172 4.83 -5.22 4.79
N ALA A 173 4.14 -5.65 3.74
CA ALA A 173 2.69 -5.83 3.71
C ALA A 173 2.33 -7.32 3.66
N ASN A 174 2.85 -8.10 4.61
CA ASN A 174 2.79 -9.56 4.64
C ASN A 174 1.38 -10.14 4.84
N ASN A 175 0.41 -9.29 5.08
CA ASN A 175 -0.99 -9.64 5.30
C ASN A 175 -1.93 -9.13 4.19
N ARG A 176 -1.41 -8.91 2.97
CA ARG A 176 -2.22 -8.40 1.85
C ARG A 176 -3.49 -9.23 1.64
N LEU A 177 -4.65 -8.54 1.49
CA LEU A 177 -6.01 -9.08 1.34
C LEU A 177 -6.60 -9.71 2.62
N GLU A 178 -5.81 -9.94 3.66
CA GLU A 178 -6.28 -10.66 4.84
C GLU A 178 -7.21 -9.83 5.74
N ALA A 179 -7.00 -8.53 5.86
CA ALA A 179 -7.91 -7.68 6.64
C ALA A 179 -9.29 -7.64 6.00
N ALA A 180 -9.36 -7.48 4.66
CA ALA A 180 -10.64 -7.51 3.95
C ALA A 180 -11.38 -8.84 4.13
N VAL A 181 -10.66 -9.96 4.12
CA VAL A 181 -11.23 -11.30 4.41
C VAL A 181 -11.78 -11.37 5.84
N ARG A 182 -10.98 -10.96 6.84
CA ARG A 182 -11.40 -11.02 8.25
C ARG A 182 -12.58 -10.11 8.58
N HIS A 183 -12.64 -8.95 7.94
CA HIS A 183 -13.69 -7.94 8.19
C HIS A 183 -14.85 -8.00 7.20
N HIS A 184 -14.90 -9.06 6.36
CA HIS A 184 -15.97 -9.28 5.37
C HIS A 184 -16.19 -8.08 4.43
N VAL A 185 -15.11 -7.41 4.02
CA VAL A 185 -15.16 -6.27 3.09
C VAL A 185 -15.15 -6.79 1.65
N PRO A 186 -16.08 -6.38 0.78
CA PRO A 186 -16.09 -6.76 -0.64
C PRO A 186 -14.81 -6.32 -1.35
N MET A 187 -14.34 -7.12 -2.33
CA MET A 187 -13.11 -6.86 -3.04
C MET A 187 -13.27 -6.94 -4.55
N VAL A 188 -12.69 -5.97 -5.27
CA VAL A 188 -12.31 -6.09 -6.67
C VAL A 188 -10.80 -6.22 -6.73
N VAL A 189 -10.30 -7.32 -7.26
CA VAL A 189 -8.86 -7.66 -7.26
C VAL A 189 -8.36 -7.75 -8.69
N VAL A 190 -7.22 -7.13 -8.97
CA VAL A 190 -6.51 -7.23 -10.26
C VAL A 190 -5.06 -7.58 -9.96
N PRO A 191 -4.41 -8.53 -10.67
CA PRO A 191 -3.03 -8.92 -10.41
C PRO A 191 -2.01 -7.88 -10.94
N GLY A 192 -2.30 -6.58 -10.76
CA GLY A 192 -1.42 -5.52 -11.23
C GLY A 192 -0.04 -5.58 -10.60
N ALA A 193 1.00 -5.48 -11.44
CA ALA A 193 2.41 -5.58 -11.07
C ALA A 193 2.77 -6.84 -10.24
N LEU A 194 1.91 -7.86 -10.24
CA LEU A 194 2.19 -9.14 -9.59
C LEU A 194 3.27 -9.93 -10.37
N ASP A 195 3.41 -9.65 -11.65
CA ASP A 195 4.40 -10.25 -12.57
C ASP A 195 5.79 -9.61 -12.49
N MET A 196 6.03 -8.78 -11.47
CA MET A 196 7.25 -8.00 -11.32
C MET A 196 7.82 -8.15 -9.90
N LEU A 197 9.14 -8.13 -9.81
CA LEU A 197 9.91 -8.15 -8.57
C LEU A 197 10.92 -7.00 -8.55
N ASP A 198 11.00 -6.28 -7.44
CA ASP A 198 11.89 -5.15 -7.26
C ASP A 198 13.11 -5.50 -6.43
N PHE A 199 14.24 -4.92 -6.81
CA PHE A 199 15.50 -5.01 -6.06
C PHE A 199 16.06 -3.62 -5.82
N PHE A 200 16.53 -3.38 -4.58
CA PHE A 200 17.26 -2.18 -4.25
C PHE A 200 18.74 -2.36 -4.54
N ILE A 201 19.31 -1.43 -5.27
CA ILE A 201 20.73 -1.39 -5.62
C ILE A 201 21.40 -0.46 -4.62
N ASP A 202 22.25 -1.01 -3.74
CA ASP A 202 23.04 -0.22 -2.80
C ASP A 202 24.24 0.47 -3.47
N GLU A 203 24.98 1.28 -2.71
CA GLU A 203 26.14 2.04 -3.19
C GLU A 203 27.26 1.15 -3.75
N ASP A 204 27.32 -0.12 -3.31
CA ASP A 204 28.30 -1.12 -3.78
C ASP A 204 27.76 -1.98 -4.93
N GLY A 205 26.55 -1.70 -5.45
CA GLY A 205 25.88 -2.52 -6.48
C GLY A 205 25.37 -3.86 -5.98
N ARG A 206 25.37 -4.08 -4.67
CA ARG A 206 24.81 -5.28 -4.03
C ARG A 206 23.30 -5.13 -3.90
N GLY A 207 22.62 -6.24 -3.64
CA GLY A 207 21.16 -6.26 -3.52
C GLY A 207 20.44 -6.72 -4.78
N LEU A 208 21.16 -6.87 -5.90
CA LEU A 208 20.65 -7.58 -7.08
C LEU A 208 20.79 -9.10 -6.89
N PRO A 209 19.83 -9.90 -7.38
CA PRO A 209 19.92 -11.35 -7.31
C PRO A 209 21.01 -11.87 -8.27
N ASP A 210 21.59 -13.04 -7.98
CA ASP A 210 22.63 -13.68 -8.80
C ASP A 210 22.19 -13.95 -10.24
N ASP A 211 20.89 -14.05 -10.48
CA ASP A 211 20.29 -14.33 -11.78
C ASP A 211 19.81 -13.09 -12.52
N ILE A 212 20.16 -11.89 -12.06
CA ILE A 212 19.70 -10.61 -12.63
C ILE A 212 19.92 -10.52 -14.15
N ASP A 213 21.02 -11.08 -14.67
CA ASP A 213 21.34 -11.02 -16.09
C ASP A 213 20.46 -11.95 -16.96
N ARG A 214 19.83 -12.95 -16.36
CA ARG A 214 18.90 -13.85 -17.01
C ARG A 214 17.46 -13.35 -17.00
N ARG A 215 17.13 -12.37 -16.12
CA ARG A 215 15.78 -11.80 -16.01
C ARG A 215 15.57 -10.69 -17.03
N LYS A 216 14.37 -10.61 -17.62
CA LYS A 216 13.91 -9.39 -18.30
C LYS A 216 13.81 -8.31 -17.26
N LYS A 217 14.42 -7.15 -17.50
CA LYS A 217 14.55 -6.10 -16.48
C LYS A 217 14.47 -4.70 -17.06
N VAL A 218 14.16 -3.75 -16.18
CA VAL A 218 14.27 -2.32 -16.43
C VAL A 218 14.78 -1.63 -15.16
N TYR A 219 15.72 -0.73 -15.31
CA TYR A 219 16.17 0.10 -14.20
C TYR A 219 15.27 1.32 -14.08
N HIS A 220 14.58 1.43 -12.96
CA HIS A 220 13.71 2.58 -12.68
C HIS A 220 14.55 3.83 -12.41
N ASN A 221 15.65 3.66 -11.70
CA ASN A 221 16.68 4.68 -11.43
C ASN A 221 17.99 3.98 -11.02
N SER A 222 18.97 4.75 -10.55
CA SER A 222 20.25 4.19 -10.07
C SER A 222 20.14 3.26 -8.85
N SER A 223 19.01 3.24 -8.17
CA SER A 223 18.85 2.53 -6.91
C SER A 223 17.79 1.42 -6.94
N ILE A 224 17.01 1.30 -8.03
CA ILE A 224 15.93 0.32 -8.12
C ILE A 224 15.92 -0.35 -9.50
N ALA A 225 15.96 -1.69 -9.48
CA ALA A 225 15.76 -2.54 -10.65
C ALA A 225 14.42 -3.27 -10.54
N HIS A 226 13.62 -3.22 -11.61
CA HIS A 226 12.42 -4.02 -11.79
C HIS A 226 12.74 -5.21 -12.69
N THR A 227 12.30 -6.40 -12.31
CA THR A 227 12.51 -7.61 -13.09
C THR A 227 11.20 -8.36 -13.30
N LYS A 228 11.02 -8.95 -14.48
CA LYS A 228 9.95 -9.93 -14.70
C LYS A 228 10.20 -11.17 -13.86
N ILE A 229 9.18 -11.72 -13.26
CA ILE A 229 9.24 -13.01 -12.56
C ILE A 229 9.34 -14.16 -13.57
N TYR A 230 9.74 -15.34 -13.09
CA TYR A 230 9.74 -16.58 -13.89
C TYR A 230 8.36 -17.25 -13.87
N ARG A 231 8.17 -18.19 -14.78
CA ARG A 231 6.94 -18.98 -14.91
C ARG A 231 6.59 -19.72 -13.62
N GLU A 232 7.56 -20.34 -12.99
CA GLU A 232 7.40 -21.09 -11.73
C GLU A 232 7.02 -20.17 -10.57
N GLU A 233 7.57 -18.97 -10.56
CA GLU A 233 7.23 -17.93 -9.61
C GLU A 233 5.78 -17.46 -9.78
N ALA A 234 5.33 -17.30 -11.03
CA ALA A 234 3.95 -16.96 -11.37
C ALA A 234 2.95 -18.04 -10.89
N VAL A 235 3.29 -19.32 -11.07
CA VAL A 235 2.51 -20.46 -10.56
C VAL A 235 2.43 -20.44 -9.03
N LYS A 236 3.53 -20.14 -8.35
CA LYS A 236 3.55 -20.01 -6.88
C LYS A 236 2.64 -18.88 -6.41
N LEU A 237 2.72 -17.70 -7.04
CA LEU A 237 1.89 -16.54 -6.71
C LEU A 237 0.40 -16.80 -6.97
N ALA A 238 0.06 -17.49 -8.06
CA ALA A 238 -1.32 -17.88 -8.36
C ALA A 238 -1.94 -18.74 -7.25
N ARG A 239 -1.18 -19.70 -6.72
CA ARG A 239 -1.62 -20.54 -5.59
C ARG A 239 -1.80 -19.74 -4.30
N VAL A 240 -0.88 -18.84 -3.99
CA VAL A 240 -0.97 -17.99 -2.80
C VAL A 240 -2.19 -17.08 -2.89
N LEU A 241 -2.37 -16.41 -4.03
CA LEU A 241 -3.51 -15.50 -4.24
C LEU A 241 -4.84 -16.25 -4.15
N ALA A 242 -4.99 -17.41 -4.84
CA ALA A 242 -6.19 -18.21 -4.76
C ALA A 242 -6.50 -18.63 -3.32
N GLY A 243 -5.48 -19.07 -2.57
CA GLY A 243 -5.65 -19.47 -1.17
C GLY A 243 -6.06 -18.33 -0.24
N ARG A 244 -5.74 -17.07 -0.57
CA ARG A 244 -6.22 -15.89 0.17
C ARG A 244 -7.65 -15.54 -0.22
N LEU A 245 -7.95 -15.48 -1.51
CA LEU A 245 -9.27 -15.10 -2.01
C LEU A 245 -10.36 -16.11 -1.60
N ASN A 246 -10.08 -17.41 -1.65
CA ASN A 246 -11.02 -18.46 -1.27
C ASN A 246 -11.47 -18.41 0.20
N LYS A 247 -10.73 -17.74 1.06
CA LYS A 247 -11.11 -17.52 2.47
C LYS A 247 -12.16 -16.43 2.65
N SER A 248 -12.41 -15.62 1.62
CA SER A 248 -13.39 -14.53 1.72
C SER A 248 -14.80 -15.08 1.78
N THR A 249 -15.60 -14.54 2.69
CA THR A 249 -17.05 -14.76 2.74
C THR A 249 -17.83 -13.56 2.20
N ALA A 250 -17.13 -12.45 1.96
CA ALA A 250 -17.69 -11.31 1.24
C ALA A 250 -17.54 -11.52 -0.27
N PRO A 251 -18.33 -10.80 -1.09
CA PRO A 251 -18.20 -10.89 -2.54
C PRO A 251 -16.81 -10.48 -3.03
N VAL A 252 -16.23 -11.29 -3.92
CA VAL A 252 -14.94 -11.01 -4.57
C VAL A 252 -15.10 -11.11 -6.07
N THR A 253 -14.57 -10.11 -6.78
CA THR A 253 -14.40 -10.17 -8.24
C THR A 253 -12.92 -10.08 -8.58
N LEU A 254 -12.38 -11.14 -9.19
CA LEU A 254 -11.03 -11.17 -9.74
C LEU A 254 -11.07 -10.82 -11.23
N ILE A 255 -10.34 -9.77 -11.62
CA ILE A 255 -10.24 -9.33 -13.02
C ILE A 255 -8.85 -9.73 -13.54
N LEU A 256 -8.82 -10.45 -14.64
CA LEU A 256 -7.62 -11.02 -15.24
C LEU A 256 -7.37 -10.39 -16.63
N PRO A 257 -6.49 -9.38 -16.74
CA PRO A 257 -6.02 -8.87 -18.02
C PRO A 257 -5.06 -9.88 -18.67
N ASP A 258 -5.17 -10.11 -19.99
CA ASP A 258 -4.42 -11.16 -20.71
C ASP A 258 -3.17 -10.67 -21.44
N GLU A 259 -2.90 -9.35 -21.43
CA GLU A 259 -1.77 -8.73 -22.14
C GLU A 259 -0.80 -7.97 -21.22
N GLY A 260 -0.60 -8.48 -19.99
CA GLY A 260 0.36 -7.94 -19.02
C GLY A 260 -0.27 -7.24 -17.83
N PHE A 261 0.41 -7.35 -16.69
CA PHE A 261 -0.08 -6.85 -15.40
C PHE A 261 0.53 -5.50 -15.00
N CYS A 262 1.42 -4.93 -15.81
CA CYS A 262 1.97 -3.59 -15.64
C CYS A 262 2.35 -2.96 -16.98
N GLU A 263 2.68 -1.67 -16.99
CA GLU A 263 3.06 -0.95 -18.22
C GLU A 263 4.28 -1.57 -18.91
N ALA A 264 5.32 -1.90 -18.13
CA ALA A 264 6.56 -2.48 -18.66
C ALA A 264 6.39 -3.91 -19.20
N ALA A 265 5.35 -4.62 -18.78
CA ALA A 265 5.00 -5.96 -19.25
C ALA A 265 3.96 -5.97 -20.39
N ALA A 266 3.48 -4.81 -20.82
CA ALA A 266 2.62 -4.70 -22.00
C ALA A 266 3.34 -5.13 -23.27
N LYS A 267 2.59 -5.50 -24.32
CA LYS A 267 3.14 -5.90 -25.61
C LYS A 267 4.10 -4.83 -26.15
N GLY A 268 5.34 -5.24 -26.42
CA GLY A 268 6.43 -4.35 -26.85
C GLY A 268 7.21 -3.70 -25.71
N GLY A 269 6.81 -3.89 -24.47
CA GLY A 269 7.55 -3.44 -23.30
C GLY A 269 8.76 -4.31 -22.96
N PRO A 270 9.72 -3.79 -22.16
CA PRO A 270 10.98 -4.48 -21.86
C PRO A 270 10.81 -5.76 -21.03
N MET A 271 9.70 -5.88 -20.30
CA MET A 271 9.37 -7.05 -19.47
C MET A 271 8.22 -7.88 -20.05
N TYR A 272 7.86 -7.67 -21.32
CA TYR A 272 6.81 -8.45 -21.98
C TYR A 272 7.15 -9.95 -22.01
N ASP A 273 6.29 -10.76 -21.40
CA ASP A 273 6.40 -12.23 -21.37
C ASP A 273 5.03 -12.88 -21.18
N PRO A 274 4.30 -13.10 -22.30
CA PRO A 274 2.93 -13.63 -22.24
C PRO A 274 2.85 -15.06 -21.70
N GLU A 275 3.94 -15.83 -21.72
CA GLU A 275 3.94 -17.19 -21.16
C GLU A 275 3.91 -17.19 -19.63
N VAL A 276 4.52 -16.20 -18.99
CA VAL A 276 4.44 -15.97 -17.55
C VAL A 276 3.00 -15.60 -17.15
N ASP A 277 2.39 -14.66 -17.88
CA ASP A 277 1.03 -14.20 -17.61
C ASP A 277 0.01 -15.33 -17.80
N LYS A 278 0.14 -16.11 -18.90
CA LYS A 278 -0.67 -17.32 -19.13
C LYS A 278 -0.49 -18.38 -18.05
N ALA A 279 0.73 -18.60 -17.57
CA ALA A 279 0.99 -19.56 -16.50
C ALA A 279 0.26 -19.15 -15.21
N PHE A 280 0.27 -17.87 -14.86
CA PHE A 280 -0.50 -17.34 -13.75
C PHE A 280 -2.00 -17.58 -13.94
N ILE A 281 -2.57 -17.10 -15.06
CA ILE A 281 -4.02 -17.16 -15.34
C ILE A 281 -4.51 -18.61 -15.39
N SER A 282 -3.80 -19.50 -16.10
CA SER A 282 -4.19 -20.91 -16.21
C SER A 282 -4.08 -21.67 -14.88
N THR A 283 -3.20 -21.22 -13.98
CA THR A 283 -3.04 -21.83 -12.66
C THR A 283 -4.11 -21.35 -11.68
N ILE A 284 -4.40 -20.04 -11.65
CA ILE A 284 -5.29 -19.49 -10.63
C ILE A 284 -6.76 -19.91 -10.87
N LYS A 285 -7.21 -19.89 -12.12
CA LYS A 285 -8.64 -20.15 -12.46
C LYS A 285 -9.20 -21.44 -11.85
N PRO A 286 -8.57 -22.62 -12.03
CA PRO A 286 -9.10 -23.88 -11.46
C PRO A 286 -8.95 -23.99 -9.95
N LEU A 287 -8.19 -23.09 -9.31
CA LEU A 287 -7.98 -23.10 -7.85
C LEU A 287 -9.00 -22.23 -7.10
N LEU A 288 -9.71 -21.37 -7.83
CA LEU A 288 -10.72 -20.50 -7.21
C LEU A 288 -12.03 -21.25 -6.97
N GLU A 289 -12.62 -20.97 -5.80
CA GLU A 289 -13.94 -21.48 -5.45
C GLU A 289 -15.06 -20.75 -6.21
N GLN A 290 -16.24 -21.41 -6.33
CA GLN A 290 -17.35 -20.93 -7.17
C GLN A 290 -17.92 -19.55 -6.74
N HIS A 291 -17.72 -19.16 -5.50
CA HIS A 291 -18.19 -17.84 -5.01
C HIS A 291 -17.32 -16.67 -5.47
N ILE A 292 -16.14 -16.93 -6.03
CA ILE A 292 -15.25 -15.90 -6.59
C ILE A 292 -15.68 -15.65 -8.05
N ASN A 293 -16.13 -14.43 -8.32
CA ASN A 293 -16.44 -14.01 -9.68
C ASN A 293 -15.16 -13.73 -10.47
N ILE A 294 -15.02 -14.29 -11.68
CA ILE A 294 -13.86 -14.10 -12.54
C ILE A 294 -14.27 -13.34 -13.80
N ILE A 295 -13.56 -12.27 -14.11
CA ILE A 295 -13.74 -11.50 -15.36
C ILE A 295 -12.41 -11.51 -16.11
N GLU A 296 -12.40 -12.15 -17.27
CA GLU A 296 -11.25 -12.09 -18.18
C GLU A 296 -11.39 -10.89 -19.10
N VAL A 297 -10.30 -10.13 -19.27
CA VAL A 297 -10.29 -8.90 -20.05
C VAL A 297 -9.18 -8.95 -21.07
N LYS A 298 -9.53 -8.69 -22.35
CA LYS A 298 -8.53 -8.46 -23.38
C LYS A 298 -7.84 -7.12 -23.18
N GLY A 299 -6.52 -7.18 -23.03
CA GLY A 299 -5.67 -6.02 -22.88
C GLY A 299 -4.79 -6.07 -21.62
N ASN A 300 -4.00 -5.03 -21.48
CA ASN A 300 -3.16 -4.79 -20.30
C ASN A 300 -3.98 -4.16 -19.17
N ILE A 301 -3.47 -4.23 -17.94
CA ILE A 301 -4.12 -3.58 -16.78
C ILE A 301 -4.45 -2.09 -17.01
N ASN A 302 -3.64 -1.38 -17.80
CA ASN A 302 -3.82 0.03 -18.10
C ASN A 302 -4.78 0.30 -19.29
N SER A 303 -5.36 -0.75 -19.90
CA SER A 303 -6.27 -0.64 -21.05
C SER A 303 -7.66 -0.11 -20.63
N ASP A 304 -8.34 0.54 -21.55
CA ASP A 304 -9.72 1.02 -21.34
C ASP A 304 -10.69 -0.13 -21.01
N SER A 305 -10.47 -1.32 -21.58
CA SER A 305 -11.27 -2.52 -21.29
C SER A 305 -11.11 -2.95 -19.82
N CYS A 306 -9.90 -2.94 -19.27
CA CYS A 306 -9.65 -3.26 -17.87
C CYS A 306 -10.26 -2.19 -16.95
N GLN A 307 -10.06 -0.92 -17.26
CA GLN A 307 -10.64 0.19 -16.50
C GLN A 307 -12.17 0.08 -16.40
N LYS A 308 -12.84 -0.19 -17.51
CA LYS A 308 -14.30 -0.37 -17.55
C LYS A 308 -14.76 -1.59 -16.76
N ALA A 309 -14.04 -2.70 -16.86
CA ALA A 309 -14.35 -3.92 -16.11
C ALA A 309 -14.24 -3.69 -14.59
N VAL A 310 -13.18 -3.00 -14.14
CA VAL A 310 -12.98 -2.65 -12.73
C VAL A 310 -14.08 -1.72 -12.25
N ALA A 311 -14.39 -0.65 -12.98
CA ALA A 311 -15.44 0.29 -12.59
C ALA A 311 -16.80 -0.39 -12.50
N ALA A 312 -17.16 -1.24 -13.47
CA ALA A 312 -18.39 -2.02 -13.44
C ALA A 312 -18.45 -2.99 -12.25
N ALA A 313 -17.34 -3.68 -11.96
CA ALA A 313 -17.25 -4.58 -10.80
C ALA A 313 -17.44 -3.83 -9.48
N ILE A 314 -16.82 -2.66 -9.31
CA ILE A 314 -17.01 -1.80 -8.14
C ILE A 314 -18.49 -1.42 -7.98
N MET A 315 -19.11 -0.92 -9.03
CA MET A 315 -20.53 -0.49 -8.98
C MET A 315 -21.50 -1.64 -8.69
N ASN A 316 -21.15 -2.87 -8.99
CA ASN A 316 -21.97 -4.05 -8.72
C ASN A 316 -21.81 -4.59 -7.29
N LEU A 317 -20.78 -4.19 -6.56
CA LEU A 317 -20.49 -4.67 -5.20
C LEU A 317 -20.95 -3.70 -4.09
N VAL A 318 -21.35 -2.48 -4.42
CA VAL A 318 -21.63 -1.42 -3.43
C VAL A 318 -23.07 -0.94 -3.46
#